data_55b2eb265336317c8bb48fa71575d191
#
_entry.id   55b2eb265336317c8bb48fa71575d191
#
_cell.length_a   1.000
_cell.length_b   1.000
_cell.length_c   1.000
_cell.angle_alpha   90.00
_cell.angle_beta   90.00
_cell.angle_gamma   90.00
#
_symmetry.space_group_name_H-M   'P 1'
#
loop_
_entity.id
_entity.type
_entity.pdbx_description
1 polymer ?
#
loop_
_entity_poly.entity_id
_entity_poly.type
_entity_poly.pdbx_seq_one_letter_code
_entity_poly.pdbx_strand_id
1 'polypeptide(L)'
;MKSYPRGSALVLSGQRTVWGHSLYVIGLKMANGEFVILATQEQPETALENYKERWPIETLFICLKTRGFDLESTHITDPQRLEKWMAFLAIAFSWAHIIGEWRHEIKPIKIKKHGRPTQSLFRYGLDYLRSCLFHHQESARQYAFHQALESLFKRLGSSPQNRCFLPLTNTPPGRILT
;
A
#
# COMPACT_ATOMS: atom_id res chain seq x y z
N MET A 1 8.88 -36.96 9.04
CA MET A 1 8.54 -35.51 8.88
C MET A 1 7.87 -35.39 7.52
N LYS A 2 6.56 -35.01 7.45
CA LYS A 2 5.90 -34.80 6.15
C LYS A 2 6.42 -33.50 5.55
N SER A 3 7.06 -33.59 4.38
CA SER A 3 7.50 -32.38 3.66
C SER A 3 6.30 -31.79 2.93
N TYR A 4 5.88 -30.60 3.32
CA TYR A 4 4.82 -29.87 2.62
C TYR A 4 5.39 -29.14 1.40
N PRO A 5 4.72 -29.18 0.24
CA PRO A 5 5.17 -28.46 -0.95
C PRO A 5 5.19 -26.96 -0.73
N ARG A 6 6.08 -26.26 -1.45
CA ARG A 6 6.17 -24.80 -1.40
C ARG A 6 4.88 -24.17 -1.95
N GLY A 7 4.37 -23.14 -1.28
CA GLY A 7 3.11 -22.49 -1.65
C GLY A 7 1.85 -23.18 -1.10
N SER A 8 1.98 -24.25 -0.32
CA SER A 8 0.83 -24.92 0.30
C SER A 8 0.44 -24.25 1.61
N ALA A 9 -0.86 -24.01 1.76
CA ALA A 9 -1.45 -23.61 3.03
C ALA A 9 -1.97 -24.85 3.77
N LEU A 10 -1.67 -24.95 5.05
CA LEU A 10 -2.19 -25.98 5.95
C LEU A 10 -3.11 -25.32 6.97
N VAL A 11 -4.39 -25.60 6.90
CA VAL A 11 -5.34 -25.26 7.95
C VAL A 11 -5.35 -26.36 9.00
N LEU A 12 -5.02 -26.05 10.24
CA LEU A 12 -5.15 -27.01 11.33
C LEU A 12 -6.63 -27.22 11.63
N SER A 13 -7.04 -28.48 11.71
CA SER A 13 -8.44 -28.84 12.00
C SER A 13 -8.85 -28.37 13.39
N GLY A 14 -9.98 -27.66 13.48
CA GLY A 14 -10.56 -27.17 14.71
C GLY A 14 -9.84 -25.97 15.33
N GLN A 15 -10.48 -25.41 16.35
CA GLN A 15 -9.93 -24.30 17.11
C GLN A 15 -8.85 -24.78 18.09
N ARG A 16 -7.86 -23.94 18.32
CA ARG A 16 -6.76 -24.14 19.28
C ARG A 16 -6.75 -23.00 20.30
N THR A 17 -6.47 -23.32 21.54
CA THR A 17 -6.30 -22.28 22.56
C THR A 17 -4.89 -21.71 22.43
N VAL A 18 -4.81 -20.44 22.05
CA VAL A 18 -3.56 -19.66 21.91
C VAL A 18 -3.69 -18.42 22.79
N TRP A 19 -2.84 -18.27 23.79
CA TRP A 19 -2.90 -17.17 24.77
C TRP A 19 -4.28 -16.97 25.41
N GLY A 20 -4.97 -18.07 25.72
CA GLY A 20 -6.31 -18.03 26.33
C GLY A 20 -7.47 -17.77 25.37
N HIS A 21 -7.22 -17.59 24.08
CA HIS A 21 -8.23 -17.39 23.04
C HIS A 21 -8.38 -18.64 22.19
N SER A 22 -9.63 -18.95 21.79
CA SER A 22 -9.93 -20.03 20.87
C SER A 22 -9.80 -19.54 19.44
N LEU A 23 -8.77 -20.01 18.71
CA LEU A 23 -8.39 -19.52 17.39
C LEU A 23 -8.18 -20.67 16.41
N TYR A 24 -8.48 -20.44 15.13
CA TYR A 24 -8.00 -21.27 14.03
C TYR A 24 -6.58 -20.88 13.68
N VAL A 25 -5.73 -21.86 13.42
CA VAL A 25 -4.32 -21.66 13.07
C VAL A 25 -4.05 -22.18 11.67
N ILE A 26 -3.47 -21.33 10.83
CA ILE A 26 -3.14 -21.62 9.44
C ILE A 26 -1.65 -21.44 9.25
N GLY A 27 -0.98 -22.48 8.73
CA GLY A 27 0.43 -22.42 8.34
C GLY A 27 0.56 -22.29 6.82
N LEU A 28 1.32 -21.31 6.35
CA LEU A 28 1.66 -21.15 4.94
C LEU A 28 3.17 -21.30 4.76
N LYS A 29 3.58 -22.19 3.87
CA LYS A 29 4.99 -22.28 3.45
C LYS A 29 5.21 -21.44 2.21
N MET A 30 5.96 -20.35 2.35
CA MET A 30 6.29 -19.44 1.28
C MET A 30 7.22 -20.06 0.23
N ALA A 31 7.26 -19.48 -0.97
CA ALA A 31 8.14 -19.96 -2.05
C ALA A 31 9.64 -19.87 -1.70
N ASN A 32 10.02 -18.90 -0.86
CA ASN A 32 11.38 -18.75 -0.32
C ASN A 32 11.73 -19.74 0.80
N GLY A 33 10.77 -20.58 1.22
CA GLY A 33 10.95 -21.58 2.27
C GLY A 33 10.57 -21.12 3.67
N GLU A 34 10.26 -19.85 3.88
CA GLU A 34 9.79 -19.29 5.14
C GLU A 34 8.37 -19.77 5.46
N PHE A 35 8.04 -19.79 6.76
CA PHE A 35 6.71 -20.13 7.23
C PHE A 35 6.02 -18.87 7.75
N VAL A 36 4.78 -18.68 7.33
CA VAL A 36 3.86 -17.68 7.91
C VAL A 36 2.80 -18.45 8.68
N ILE A 37 2.60 -18.09 9.95
CA ILE A 37 1.55 -18.66 10.80
C ILE A 37 0.52 -17.56 11.03
N LEU A 38 -0.72 -17.83 10.66
CA LEU A 38 -1.85 -16.94 10.85
C LEU A 38 -2.76 -17.52 11.91
N ALA A 39 -3.35 -16.67 12.74
CA ALA A 39 -4.37 -17.01 13.70
C ALA A 39 -5.60 -16.13 13.47
N THR A 40 -6.78 -16.74 13.42
CA THR A 40 -8.05 -16.02 13.23
C THR A 40 -9.13 -16.63 14.11
N GLN A 41 -10.08 -15.80 14.54
CA GLN A 41 -11.24 -16.27 15.29
C GLN A 41 -12.31 -16.85 14.37
N GLU A 42 -12.41 -16.32 13.16
CA GLU A 42 -13.46 -16.66 12.21
C GLU A 42 -12.86 -16.91 10.82
N GLN A 43 -13.57 -17.65 10.00
CA GLN A 43 -13.32 -17.86 8.57
C GLN A 43 -11.87 -18.24 8.22
N PRO A 44 -11.39 -19.41 8.65
CA PRO A 44 -10.02 -19.84 8.37
C PRO A 44 -9.72 -19.97 6.87
N GLU A 45 -10.74 -20.16 6.03
CA GLU A 45 -10.63 -20.30 4.57
C GLU A 45 -10.21 -18.98 3.92
N THR A 46 -10.71 -17.83 4.43
CA THR A 46 -10.42 -16.50 3.88
C THR A 46 -9.26 -15.80 4.59
N ALA A 47 -8.75 -16.38 5.66
CA ALA A 47 -7.71 -15.75 6.48
C ALA A 47 -6.44 -15.39 5.70
N LEU A 48 -6.08 -16.19 4.69
CA LEU A 48 -4.92 -15.91 3.85
C LEU A 48 -5.17 -14.72 2.91
N GLU A 49 -6.37 -14.57 2.38
CA GLU A 49 -6.76 -13.44 1.53
C GLU A 49 -6.81 -12.16 2.34
N ASN A 50 -7.45 -12.21 3.51
CA ASN A 50 -7.49 -11.09 4.46
C ASN A 50 -6.08 -10.67 4.91
N TYR A 51 -5.16 -11.63 5.08
CA TYR A 51 -3.77 -11.33 5.41
C TYR A 51 -3.04 -10.60 4.27
N LYS A 52 -3.32 -10.94 3.02
CA LYS A 52 -2.75 -10.22 1.87
C LYS A 52 -3.19 -8.76 1.80
N GLU A 53 -4.41 -8.46 2.22
CA GLU A 53 -4.92 -7.09 2.30
C GLU A 53 -4.18 -6.22 3.33
N ARG A 54 -3.48 -6.85 4.29
CA ARG A 54 -2.62 -6.13 5.25
C ARG A 54 -1.35 -5.56 4.61
N TRP A 55 -0.88 -6.11 3.50
CA TRP A 55 0.37 -5.69 2.84
C TRP A 55 0.42 -4.21 2.46
N PRO A 56 -0.67 -3.55 2.03
CA PRO A 56 -0.68 -2.12 1.79
C PRO A 56 -0.30 -1.26 3.00
N ILE A 57 -0.58 -1.72 4.21
CA ILE A 57 -0.22 -1.02 5.46
C ILE A 57 1.30 -0.89 5.60
N GLU A 58 2.04 -1.95 5.31
CA GLU A 58 3.51 -1.93 5.35
C GLU A 58 4.09 -0.97 4.31
N THR A 59 3.50 -0.96 3.11
CA THR A 59 3.87 -0.01 2.05
C THR A 59 3.59 1.43 2.47
N LEU A 60 2.44 1.70 3.12
CA LEU A 60 2.10 3.00 3.67
C LEU A 60 3.15 3.45 4.69
N PHE A 61 3.50 2.60 5.66
CA PHE A 61 4.53 2.91 6.65
C PHE A 61 5.89 3.21 6.03
N ILE A 62 6.31 2.46 5.00
CA ILE A 62 7.56 2.73 4.28
C ILE A 62 7.50 4.11 3.59
N CYS A 63 6.36 4.49 3.02
CA CYS A 63 6.18 5.81 2.40
C CYS A 63 6.22 6.94 3.44
N LEU A 64 5.62 6.74 4.60
CA LEU A 64 5.62 7.71 5.69
C LEU A 64 7.02 7.87 6.31
N LYS A 65 7.71 6.75 6.56
CA LYS A 65 8.99 6.73 7.26
C LYS A 65 10.15 7.21 6.39
N THR A 66 10.35 6.59 5.23
CA THR A 66 11.62 6.76 4.47
C THR A 66 11.45 7.17 3.02
N ARG A 67 10.48 6.58 2.30
CA ARG A 67 10.41 6.73 0.83
C ARG A 67 9.63 7.94 0.33
N GLY A 68 9.06 8.74 1.18
CA GLY A 68 8.22 9.87 0.79
C GLY A 68 8.40 11.08 1.69
N PHE A 69 7.90 10.95 2.91
CA PHE A 69 7.82 12.06 3.86
C PHE A 69 8.96 12.11 4.87
N ASP A 70 9.74 11.03 4.98
CA ASP A 70 10.92 10.94 5.84
C ASP A 70 10.65 11.33 7.31
N LEU A 71 9.57 10.80 7.88
CA LEU A 71 9.14 11.12 9.23
C LEU A 71 10.20 10.75 10.28
N GLU A 72 11.01 9.72 10.03
CA GLU A 72 12.06 9.29 10.94
C GLU A 72 13.14 10.37 11.15
N SER A 73 13.46 11.15 10.10
CA SER A 73 14.45 12.23 10.21
C SER A 73 14.00 13.40 11.08
N THR A 74 12.69 13.51 11.37
CA THR A 74 12.15 14.59 12.20
C THR A 74 12.44 14.41 13.69
N HIS A 75 12.79 13.19 14.13
CA HIS A 75 13.03 12.83 15.53
C HIS A 75 11.90 13.23 16.50
N ILE A 76 10.66 13.29 16.03
CA ILE A 76 9.50 13.63 16.83
C ILE A 76 9.17 12.44 17.75
N THR A 77 9.32 12.63 19.07
CA THR A 77 9.05 11.62 20.09
C THR A 77 7.78 11.90 20.89
N ASP A 78 7.26 13.13 20.84
CA ASP A 78 6.03 13.51 21.53
C ASP A 78 4.81 12.86 20.88
N PRO A 79 4.03 12.03 21.61
CA PRO A 79 2.89 11.30 21.06
C PRO A 79 1.80 12.23 20.47
N GLN A 80 1.50 13.36 21.13
CA GLN A 80 0.45 14.28 20.67
C GLN A 80 0.85 15.00 19.37
N ARG A 81 2.12 15.33 19.22
CA ARG A 81 2.65 15.90 17.98
C ARG A 81 2.66 14.84 16.89
N LEU A 82 3.06 13.61 17.22
CA LEU A 82 3.08 12.49 16.26
C LEU A 82 1.68 12.21 15.71
N GLU A 83 0.66 12.18 16.57
CA GLU A 83 -0.74 11.98 16.15
C GLU A 83 -1.19 13.04 15.12
N LYS A 84 -0.93 14.32 15.40
CA LYS A 84 -1.24 15.40 14.48
C LYS A 84 -0.50 15.27 13.15
N TRP A 85 0.80 14.96 13.18
CA TRP A 85 1.58 14.74 11.98
C TRP A 85 1.08 13.55 11.17
N MET A 86 0.69 12.44 11.83
CA MET A 86 0.10 11.29 11.15
C MET A 86 -1.18 11.62 10.41
N ALA A 87 -2.05 12.47 10.97
CA ALA A 87 -3.25 12.95 10.29
C ALA A 87 -2.90 13.76 9.01
N PHE A 88 -1.98 14.71 9.10
CA PHE A 88 -1.52 15.48 7.94
C PHE A 88 -0.86 14.60 6.88
N LEU A 89 -0.02 13.66 7.29
CA LEU A 89 0.65 12.74 6.38
C LEU A 89 -0.32 11.80 5.69
N ALA A 90 -1.38 11.36 6.37
CA ALA A 90 -2.43 10.54 5.76
C ALA A 90 -3.15 11.30 4.63
N ILE A 91 -3.48 12.57 4.87
CA ILE A 91 -4.09 13.43 3.84
C ILE A 91 -3.12 13.64 2.67
N ALA A 92 -1.87 14.00 2.96
CA ALA A 92 -0.84 14.22 1.95
C ALA A 92 -0.53 12.96 1.13
N PHE A 93 -0.51 11.78 1.78
CA PHE A 93 -0.35 10.49 1.12
C PHE A 93 -1.49 10.21 0.15
N SER A 94 -2.73 10.37 0.62
CA SER A 94 -3.92 10.15 -0.20
C SER A 94 -3.95 11.09 -1.40
N TRP A 95 -3.61 12.35 -1.19
CA TRP A 95 -3.54 13.34 -2.26
C TRP A 95 -2.45 12.99 -3.28
N ALA A 96 -1.25 12.68 -2.83
CA ALA A 96 -0.16 12.26 -3.72
C ALA A 96 -0.55 11.02 -4.54
N HIS A 97 -1.27 10.07 -3.95
CA HIS A 97 -1.73 8.86 -4.65
C HIS A 97 -2.75 9.20 -5.74
N ILE A 98 -3.78 10.00 -5.42
CA ILE A 98 -4.82 10.44 -6.37
C ILE A 98 -4.21 11.21 -7.54
N ILE A 99 -3.27 12.12 -7.27
CA ILE A 99 -2.55 12.85 -8.31
C ILE A 99 -1.70 11.91 -9.18
N GLY A 100 -1.09 10.90 -8.55
CA GLY A 100 -0.32 9.88 -9.26
C GLY A 100 -1.17 9.06 -10.23
N GLU A 101 -2.36 8.66 -9.82
CA GLU A 101 -3.35 7.97 -10.65
C GLU A 101 -3.80 8.84 -11.83
N TRP A 102 -4.26 10.05 -11.54
CA TRP A 102 -4.66 11.01 -12.56
C TRP A 102 -3.56 11.26 -13.58
N ARG A 103 -2.33 11.48 -13.10
CA ARG A 103 -1.20 11.72 -13.99
C ARG A 103 -0.81 10.48 -14.80
N HIS A 104 -0.97 9.30 -14.23
CA HIS A 104 -0.72 8.04 -14.92
C HIS A 104 -1.69 7.83 -16.10
N GLU A 105 -2.93 8.26 -15.97
CA GLU A 105 -3.92 8.25 -17.07
C GLU A 105 -3.49 9.14 -18.24
N ILE A 106 -2.91 10.33 -17.96
CA ILE A 106 -2.44 11.28 -18.97
C ILE A 106 -1.09 10.85 -19.54
N LYS A 107 -0.15 10.48 -18.67
CA LYS A 107 1.20 10.09 -19.01
C LYS A 107 1.59 8.82 -18.23
N PRO A 108 1.43 7.64 -18.84
CA PRO A 108 1.69 6.37 -18.17
C PRO A 108 3.13 6.25 -17.66
N ILE A 109 3.28 5.68 -16.47
CA ILE A 109 4.58 5.34 -15.89
C ILE A 109 5.25 4.29 -16.74
N LYS A 110 6.51 4.51 -17.11
CA LYS A 110 7.30 3.57 -17.91
C LYS A 110 7.50 2.26 -17.17
N ILE A 111 7.33 1.15 -17.89
CA ILE A 111 7.61 -0.19 -17.38
C ILE A 111 9.03 -0.56 -17.73
N LYS A 112 9.80 -1.06 -16.76
CA LYS A 112 11.18 -1.53 -16.95
C LYS A 112 11.18 -2.89 -17.66
N LYS A 113 12.33 -3.29 -18.21
CA LYS A 113 12.51 -4.57 -18.93
C LYS A 113 12.04 -5.82 -18.15
N HIS A 114 12.09 -5.78 -16.83
CA HIS A 114 11.63 -6.86 -15.94
C HIS A 114 10.13 -6.77 -15.55
N GLY A 115 9.31 -5.97 -16.27
CA GLY A 115 7.85 -5.89 -16.10
C GLY A 115 7.37 -5.02 -14.93
N ARG A 116 8.27 -4.36 -14.18
CA ARG A 116 7.85 -3.49 -13.07
C ARG A 116 7.86 -2.01 -13.50
N PRO A 117 6.92 -1.19 -12.99
CA PRO A 117 6.93 0.24 -13.21
C PRO A 117 8.22 0.88 -12.64
N THR A 118 8.67 1.97 -13.24
CA THR A 118 9.88 2.68 -12.81
C THR A 118 9.74 3.30 -11.43
N GLN A 119 8.52 3.64 -11.03
CA GLN A 119 8.17 4.24 -9.74
C GLN A 119 6.72 3.91 -9.37
N SER A 120 6.36 4.02 -8.09
CA SER A 120 4.98 3.84 -7.61
C SER A 120 4.12 5.05 -7.98
N LEU A 121 2.78 4.85 -8.02
CA LEU A 121 1.82 5.94 -8.22
C LEU A 121 1.97 7.03 -7.18
N PHE A 122 2.13 6.65 -5.91
CA PHE A 122 2.42 7.59 -4.82
C PHE A 122 3.63 8.48 -5.12
N ARG A 123 4.76 7.86 -5.48
CA ARG A 123 6.00 8.61 -5.77
C ARG A 123 5.82 9.54 -6.99
N TYR A 124 5.13 9.06 -8.01
CA TYR A 124 4.85 9.82 -9.21
C TYR A 124 4.01 11.08 -8.93
N GLY A 125 2.97 10.94 -8.10
CA GLY A 125 2.14 12.07 -7.67
C GLY A 125 2.88 13.01 -6.72
N LEU A 126 3.65 12.48 -5.77
CA LEU A 126 4.42 13.29 -4.85
C LEU A 126 5.48 14.15 -5.58
N ASP A 127 6.18 13.57 -6.54
CA ASP A 127 7.18 14.31 -7.34
C ASP A 127 6.50 15.39 -8.19
N TYR A 128 5.28 15.13 -8.71
CA TYR A 128 4.50 16.15 -9.40
C TYR A 128 4.07 17.27 -8.47
N LEU A 129 3.51 16.96 -7.30
CA LEU A 129 3.15 17.99 -6.30
C LEU A 129 4.35 18.81 -5.89
N ARG A 130 5.50 18.18 -5.65
CA ARG A 130 6.76 18.89 -5.37
C ARG A 130 7.14 19.83 -6.51
N SER A 131 7.05 19.38 -7.75
CA SER A 131 7.35 20.23 -8.91
C SER A 131 6.43 21.43 -9.01
N CYS A 132 5.13 21.26 -8.72
CA CYS A 132 4.17 22.35 -8.68
C CYS A 132 4.47 23.39 -7.59
N LEU A 133 4.97 22.93 -6.44
CA LEU A 133 5.27 23.80 -5.30
C LEU A 133 6.60 24.56 -5.43
N PHE A 134 7.60 23.93 -6.07
CA PHE A 134 8.98 24.45 -6.07
C PHE A 134 9.45 25.08 -7.40
N HIS A 135 8.69 24.92 -8.51
CA HIS A 135 9.05 25.56 -9.78
C HIS A 135 8.72 27.07 -9.76
N HIS A 136 9.69 27.87 -10.16
CA HIS A 136 9.62 29.36 -10.10
C HIS A 136 8.74 30.04 -11.18
N GLN A 137 8.21 29.32 -12.15
CA GLN A 137 7.31 29.90 -13.15
C GLN A 137 5.87 30.00 -12.59
N GLU A 138 5.50 31.19 -12.18
CA GLU A 138 4.28 31.50 -11.43
C GLU A 138 2.98 31.09 -12.16
N SER A 139 2.89 31.38 -13.45
CA SER A 139 1.70 31.04 -14.26
C SER A 139 1.50 29.52 -14.49
N ALA A 140 2.57 28.80 -14.80
CA ALA A 140 2.52 27.36 -14.99
C ALA A 140 2.25 26.61 -13.67
N ARG A 141 2.73 27.16 -12.56
CA ARG A 141 2.51 26.66 -11.21
C ARG A 141 1.06 26.76 -10.77
N GLN A 142 0.43 27.93 -10.96
CA GLN A 142 -0.99 28.13 -10.62
C GLN A 142 -1.88 27.18 -11.40
N TYR A 143 -1.65 27.03 -12.69
CA TYR A 143 -2.41 26.13 -13.53
C TYR A 143 -2.25 24.65 -13.13
N ALA A 144 -1.02 24.19 -12.91
CA ALA A 144 -0.74 22.82 -12.50
C ALA A 144 -1.32 22.51 -11.10
N PHE A 145 -1.23 23.46 -10.17
CA PHE A 145 -1.82 23.30 -8.85
C PHE A 145 -3.35 23.27 -8.89
N HIS A 146 -3.96 24.11 -9.72
CA HIS A 146 -5.41 24.13 -9.93
C HIS A 146 -5.91 22.80 -10.50
N GLN A 147 -5.25 22.27 -11.53
CA GLN A 147 -5.56 20.94 -12.06
C GLN A 147 -5.43 19.83 -11.02
N ALA A 148 -4.41 19.90 -10.19
CA ALA A 148 -4.20 18.94 -9.10
C ALA A 148 -5.33 19.00 -8.07
N LEU A 149 -5.80 20.19 -7.71
CA LEU A 149 -6.95 20.38 -6.82
C LEU A 149 -8.25 19.89 -7.45
N GLU A 150 -8.52 20.24 -8.69
CA GLU A 150 -9.73 19.79 -9.40
C GLU A 150 -9.80 18.25 -9.48
N SER A 151 -8.67 17.59 -9.76
CA SER A 151 -8.60 16.13 -9.79
C SER A 151 -8.93 15.52 -8.43
N LEU A 152 -8.47 16.15 -7.34
CA LEU A 152 -8.78 15.72 -5.98
C LEU A 152 -10.29 15.84 -5.70
N PHE A 153 -10.89 17.01 -5.96
CA PHE A 153 -12.31 17.24 -5.70
C PHE A 153 -13.21 16.34 -6.56
N LYS A 154 -12.88 16.14 -7.82
CA LYS A 154 -13.60 15.26 -8.73
C LYS A 154 -13.61 13.81 -8.23
N ARG A 155 -12.50 13.34 -7.68
CA ARG A 155 -12.40 11.98 -7.15
C ARG A 155 -13.01 11.82 -5.76
N LEU A 156 -12.98 12.85 -4.92
CA LEU A 156 -13.68 12.85 -3.63
C LEU A 156 -15.19 12.92 -3.77
N GLY A 157 -15.70 13.61 -4.81
CA GLY A 157 -17.14 13.70 -5.13
C GLY A 157 -17.72 12.51 -5.85
N SER A 158 -16.90 11.63 -6.43
CA SER A 158 -17.36 10.38 -7.06
C SER A 158 -17.60 9.30 -5.99
N SER A 159 -18.78 8.69 -6.01
CA SER A 159 -19.19 7.60 -5.12
C SER A 159 -18.14 6.47 -5.05
N PRO A 160 -17.93 5.85 -3.87
CA PRO A 160 -16.88 4.86 -3.65
C PRO A 160 -17.02 3.56 -4.46
N GLN A 161 -18.12 3.36 -5.18
CA GLN A 161 -18.39 2.13 -5.93
C GLN A 161 -17.49 1.88 -7.17
N ASN A 162 -16.71 2.86 -7.62
CA ASN A 162 -15.84 2.72 -8.80
C ASN A 162 -14.34 2.92 -8.51
N ARG A 163 -13.94 2.89 -7.27
CA ARG A 163 -12.51 2.88 -6.94
C ARG A 163 -12.00 1.44 -6.95
N CYS A 164 -11.67 0.94 -8.12
CA CYS A 164 -10.70 -0.14 -8.18
C CYS A 164 -9.40 0.40 -7.57
N PHE A 165 -9.15 0.09 -6.31
CA PHE A 165 -7.81 0.08 -5.78
C PHE A 165 -7.04 -0.90 -6.66
N LEU A 166 -6.30 -0.39 -7.62
CA LEU A 166 -5.26 -1.21 -8.25
C LEU A 166 -4.38 -1.70 -7.11
N PRO A 167 -4.29 -3.01 -6.87
CA PRO A 167 -3.45 -3.50 -5.81
C PRO A 167 -2.06 -2.95 -6.05
N LEU A 168 -1.43 -2.45 -4.98
CA LEU A 168 -0.01 -2.09 -4.97
C LEU A 168 0.78 -3.40 -5.10
N THR A 169 0.69 -4.05 -6.26
CA THR A 169 1.33 -5.32 -6.53
C THR A 169 2.82 -5.07 -6.74
N ASN A 170 3.54 -5.03 -5.63
CA ASN A 170 4.95 -5.41 -5.60
C ASN A 170 5.11 -6.93 -5.42
N THR A 171 4.09 -7.70 -5.73
CA THR A 171 4.19 -9.16 -5.72
C THR A 171 4.74 -9.60 -7.07
N PRO A 172 5.87 -10.32 -7.12
CA PRO A 172 6.26 -10.99 -8.35
C PRO A 172 5.15 -11.98 -8.69
N PRO A 173 4.75 -12.14 -9.96
CA PRO A 173 3.84 -13.18 -10.36
C PRO A 173 4.49 -14.52 -10.02
N GLY A 174 4.09 -15.11 -8.90
CA GLY A 174 4.31 -16.51 -8.66
C GLY A 174 3.56 -17.25 -9.75
N ARG A 175 4.29 -17.91 -10.66
CA ARG A 175 3.70 -18.88 -11.59
C ARG A 175 2.83 -19.82 -10.78
N ILE A 176 1.53 -19.71 -10.98
CA ILE A 176 0.63 -20.82 -10.65
C ILE A 176 0.99 -21.89 -11.66
N LEU A 177 1.76 -22.89 -11.25
CA LEU A 177 1.90 -24.13 -11.99
C LEU A 177 0.68 -24.96 -11.66
N THR A 178 -0.14 -25.15 -12.66
CA THR A 178 -1.14 -26.23 -12.74
C THR A 178 -0.50 -27.58 -12.46
#